data_a51d378f61c109e403c51c04dae31eff
#
_entry.id   a51d378f61c109e403c51c04dae31eff
#
_cell.length_a   1.000
_cell.length_b   1.000
_cell.length_c   1.000
_cell.angle_alpha   90.00
_cell.angle_beta   90.00
_cell.angle_gamma   90.00
#
_symmetry.space_group_name_H-M   'P 1'
#
loop_
_entity.id
_entity.type
_entity.pdbx_description
1 polymer ?
#
loop_
_entity_poly.entity_id
_entity_poly.type
_entity_poly.pdbx_seq_one_letter_code
_entity_poly.pdbx_strand_id
1 'polypeptide(L)'
;YSPRWDDKYKNRDFTNWPDLVTRNGHEQNHFVNITGNTKNTSYRVGLGYQNEEGVLYDAYERWNIKAAVDNVINEHWAAGASVNLSTALKRSGSKNSVINGFRMSPMMDAFYWDGENAGAPVAQPGKDPAIYPYGGGPTSTLNPLVDREHSKDNTRTYNAMANLYLQYSPIKEVILKTTLSPMYDRNKEGIFYGGNTTQERNGKTNYARTIGRDAFSYTWDTQANFIKDFGDHTINALGLFSVYQQKTEGDGLITTDMPFDVDWYNMGSAANVEDKSSGYRKISMLSWVLRLNYDYKDRYLLTVSSRWDGSSKFQKNNRWGCFPSAAVAWRITEEPWMASTKDWLSNLKLRLSFGVTGNNGAVGPYQTQLLANTKYYYNFGNVVANGYGYALSNKDLTWEKTTEFDFGLDFGFLNNRINGSVDLYTRNSHDLLMEMETPLEMGSSTGAIWGNVGKVRNTGLELQLNTVNIQSRNLTWTTSFTFARNKNKIIELNGGKQDMTGNGWFIGQPIDVVYGYVPAGICTAEQAAALAADASKKTKFY
;
A
#
# COMPACT_ATOMS: atom_id res chain seq x y z
N TYR A 1 -30.72 -35.59 -17.54
CA TYR A 1 -31.01 -34.57 -18.55
C TYR A 1 -32.35 -33.94 -18.22
N SER A 2 -32.40 -32.63 -18.04
CA SER A 2 -33.66 -31.89 -17.84
C SER A 2 -34.22 -31.54 -19.24
N PRO A 3 -35.51 -31.81 -19.53
CA PRO A 3 -36.14 -31.40 -20.80
C PRO A 3 -35.99 -29.90 -21.07
N ARG A 4 -35.96 -29.07 -20.00
CA ARG A 4 -35.75 -27.63 -20.07
C ARG A 4 -34.37 -27.25 -20.62
N TRP A 5 -33.31 -28.02 -20.32
CA TRP A 5 -31.99 -27.77 -20.88
C TRP A 5 -31.94 -28.05 -22.38
N ASP A 6 -32.64 -29.08 -22.84
CA ASP A 6 -32.77 -29.37 -24.27
C ASP A 6 -33.49 -28.23 -25.00
N ASP A 7 -34.55 -27.67 -24.39
CA ASP A 7 -35.28 -26.54 -24.95
C ASP A 7 -34.43 -25.27 -24.96
N LYS A 8 -33.72 -24.95 -23.87
CA LYS A 8 -32.77 -23.84 -23.82
C LYS A 8 -31.68 -23.98 -24.88
N TYR A 9 -31.11 -25.16 -25.03
CA TYR A 9 -30.07 -25.42 -26.03
C TYR A 9 -30.60 -25.27 -27.46
N LYS A 10 -31.76 -25.83 -27.77
CA LYS A 10 -32.41 -25.74 -29.08
C LYS A 10 -32.78 -24.30 -29.42
N ASN A 11 -33.31 -23.55 -28.46
CA ASN A 11 -33.75 -22.18 -28.65
C ASN A 11 -32.62 -21.15 -28.49
N ARG A 12 -31.40 -21.59 -28.09
CA ARG A 12 -30.24 -20.73 -27.74
C ARG A 12 -30.58 -19.69 -26.67
N ASP A 13 -31.45 -20.04 -25.75
CA ASP A 13 -31.84 -19.20 -24.61
C ASP A 13 -30.87 -19.42 -23.46
N PHE A 14 -29.73 -18.73 -23.52
CA PHE A 14 -28.66 -18.83 -22.54
C PHE A 14 -28.66 -17.63 -21.59
N THR A 15 -28.45 -17.89 -20.30
CA THR A 15 -28.28 -16.85 -19.31
C THR A 15 -26.88 -16.23 -19.42
N ASN A 16 -26.81 -14.93 -19.71
CA ASN A 16 -25.55 -14.19 -19.70
C ASN A 16 -25.24 -13.72 -18.27
N TRP A 17 -24.66 -14.61 -17.47
CA TRP A 17 -24.32 -14.34 -16.09
C TRP A 17 -23.38 -13.17 -15.88
N PRO A 18 -22.31 -12.96 -16.69
CA PRO A 18 -21.46 -11.78 -16.59
C PRO A 18 -22.23 -10.46 -16.65
N ASP A 19 -23.18 -10.31 -17.57
CA ASP A 19 -23.98 -9.08 -17.72
C ASP A 19 -24.89 -8.84 -16.51
N LEU A 20 -25.34 -9.91 -15.84
CA LEU A 20 -26.18 -9.79 -14.65
C LEU A 20 -25.39 -9.32 -13.39
N VAL A 21 -24.09 -9.57 -13.34
CA VAL A 21 -23.23 -9.24 -12.18
C VAL A 21 -22.30 -8.07 -12.43
N THR A 22 -22.37 -7.47 -13.63
CA THR A 22 -21.61 -6.27 -13.98
C THR A 22 -22.54 -5.17 -14.46
N ARG A 23 -22.03 -3.94 -14.49
CA ARG A 23 -22.72 -2.78 -15.05
C ARG A 23 -21.73 -1.88 -15.77
N ASN A 24 -22.24 -0.91 -16.52
CA ASN A 24 -21.42 0.20 -17.00
C ASN A 24 -20.99 1.06 -15.80
N GLY A 25 -19.70 1.25 -15.65
CA GLY A 25 -19.17 2.16 -14.65
C GLY A 25 -19.13 3.60 -15.16
N HIS A 26 -19.19 4.56 -14.26
CA HIS A 26 -18.94 5.97 -14.59
C HIS A 26 -18.20 6.67 -13.46
N GLU A 27 -17.44 7.71 -13.82
CA GLU A 27 -16.69 8.54 -12.89
C GLU A 27 -17.01 10.01 -13.16
N GLN A 28 -17.17 10.77 -12.07
CA GLN A 28 -17.25 12.22 -12.14
C GLN A 28 -16.41 12.84 -11.03
N ASN A 29 -15.69 13.90 -11.39
CA ASN A 29 -14.84 14.63 -10.48
C ASN A 29 -15.03 16.13 -10.69
N HIS A 30 -15.48 16.82 -9.64
CA HIS A 30 -15.76 18.25 -9.66
C HIS A 30 -14.86 18.94 -8.64
N PHE A 31 -14.18 19.98 -9.07
CA PHE A 31 -13.32 20.74 -8.20
C PHE A 31 -13.49 22.25 -8.46
N VAL A 32 -13.73 22.99 -7.38
CA VAL A 32 -13.80 24.46 -7.40
C VAL A 32 -12.70 25.00 -6.48
N ASN A 33 -11.88 25.89 -6.99
CA ASN A 33 -10.80 26.50 -6.24
C ASN A 33 -10.86 28.03 -6.38
N ILE A 34 -10.81 28.72 -5.24
CA ILE A 34 -10.75 30.18 -5.15
C ILE A 34 -9.41 30.54 -4.54
N THR A 35 -8.65 31.35 -5.24
CA THR A 35 -7.37 31.86 -4.77
C THR A 35 -7.37 33.36 -4.85
N GLY A 36 -6.77 34.00 -3.87
CA GLY A 36 -6.56 35.43 -3.87
C GLY A 36 -5.31 35.80 -3.10
N ASN A 37 -4.78 36.96 -3.42
CA ASN A 37 -3.62 37.50 -2.73
C ASN A 37 -3.74 39.01 -2.54
N THR A 38 -3.27 39.47 -1.42
CA THR A 38 -2.97 40.88 -1.13
C THR A 38 -1.46 41.08 -1.13
N LYS A 39 -0.97 42.26 -0.80
CA LYS A 39 0.47 42.52 -0.68
C LYS A 39 1.16 41.55 0.29
N ASN A 40 0.49 41.17 1.38
CA ASN A 40 1.10 40.43 2.49
C ASN A 40 0.43 39.08 2.76
N THR A 41 -0.74 38.82 2.20
CA THR A 41 -1.51 37.60 2.51
C THR A 41 -1.94 36.90 1.22
N SER A 42 -1.68 35.62 1.12
CA SER A 42 -2.26 34.75 0.11
C SER A 42 -3.22 33.76 0.77
N TYR A 43 -4.34 33.49 0.06
CA TYR A 43 -5.31 32.52 0.54
C TYR A 43 -5.79 31.63 -0.60
N ARG A 44 -6.17 30.43 -0.22
CA ARG A 44 -6.74 29.42 -1.14
C ARG A 44 -7.84 28.66 -0.42
N VAL A 45 -8.99 28.52 -1.06
CA VAL A 45 -10.09 27.64 -0.62
C VAL A 45 -10.51 26.79 -1.79
N GLY A 46 -10.57 25.49 -1.57
CA GLY A 46 -10.97 24.51 -2.59
C GLY A 46 -12.04 23.57 -2.05
N LEU A 47 -13.01 23.25 -2.88
CA LEU A 47 -14.05 22.23 -2.66
C LEU A 47 -13.92 21.18 -3.75
N GLY A 48 -13.93 19.91 -3.39
CA GLY A 48 -13.89 18.81 -4.34
C GLY A 48 -14.97 17.78 -4.03
N TYR A 49 -15.56 17.25 -5.06
CA TYR A 49 -16.47 16.11 -5.04
C TYR A 49 -16.03 15.09 -6.08
N GLN A 50 -15.96 13.85 -5.68
CA GLN A 50 -15.65 12.71 -6.54
C GLN A 50 -16.71 11.64 -6.31
N ASN A 51 -17.22 11.08 -7.40
CA ASN A 51 -18.10 9.93 -7.38
C ASN A 51 -17.68 8.96 -8.48
N GLU A 52 -17.44 7.72 -8.09
CA GLU A 52 -17.09 6.62 -8.97
C GLU A 52 -18.10 5.49 -8.77
N GLU A 53 -18.66 5.00 -9.83
CA GLU A 53 -19.46 3.79 -9.86
C GLU A 53 -18.73 2.75 -10.71
N GLY A 54 -18.25 1.70 -10.06
CA GLY A 54 -17.46 0.66 -10.71
C GLY A 54 -18.32 -0.39 -11.42
N VAL A 55 -17.66 -1.16 -12.27
CA VAL A 55 -18.26 -2.23 -13.09
C VAL A 55 -18.80 -3.36 -12.22
N LEU A 56 -18.26 -3.59 -11.04
CA LEU A 56 -18.61 -4.67 -10.11
C LEU A 56 -19.66 -4.27 -9.06
N TYR A 57 -20.45 -3.25 -9.34
CA TYR A 57 -21.39 -2.63 -8.40
C TYR A 57 -20.72 -2.05 -7.15
N ASP A 58 -19.41 -1.84 -7.22
CA ASP A 58 -18.68 -1.04 -6.27
C ASP A 58 -18.95 0.46 -6.50
N ALA A 59 -18.74 1.27 -5.48
CA ALA A 59 -18.88 2.71 -5.57
C ALA A 59 -17.94 3.41 -4.57
N TYR A 60 -17.49 4.60 -4.96
CA TYR A 60 -16.69 5.47 -4.13
C TYR A 60 -17.18 6.89 -4.23
N GLU A 61 -17.52 7.49 -3.10
CA GLU A 61 -17.95 8.88 -3.00
C GLU A 61 -17.03 9.62 -2.04
N ARG A 62 -16.51 10.77 -2.45
CA ARG A 62 -15.62 11.58 -1.63
C ARG A 62 -15.94 13.05 -1.73
N TRP A 63 -15.97 13.71 -0.57
CA TRP A 63 -15.97 15.16 -0.42
C TRP A 63 -14.66 15.60 0.21
N ASN A 64 -14.10 16.71 -0.26
CA ASN A 64 -12.93 17.32 0.35
C ASN A 64 -13.01 18.83 0.36
N ILE A 65 -12.51 19.41 1.45
CA ILE A 65 -12.37 20.86 1.63
C ILE A 65 -10.90 21.12 1.93
N LYS A 66 -10.31 22.05 1.20
CA LYS A 66 -8.95 22.55 1.44
C LYS A 66 -9.01 24.05 1.68
N ALA A 67 -8.38 24.51 2.74
CA ALA A 67 -8.20 25.93 3.00
C ALA A 67 -6.74 26.18 3.37
N ALA A 68 -6.15 27.26 2.88
CA ALA A 68 -4.81 27.68 3.23
C ALA A 68 -4.74 29.20 3.28
N VAL A 69 -3.95 29.70 4.21
CA VAL A 69 -3.58 31.11 4.34
C VAL A 69 -2.11 31.21 4.68
N ASP A 70 -1.40 32.04 3.95
CA ASP A 70 -0.01 32.42 4.22
C ASP A 70 0.05 33.94 4.37
N ASN A 71 0.70 34.40 5.43
CA ASN A 71 0.81 35.83 5.75
C ASN A 71 2.26 36.21 6.05
N VAL A 72 2.75 37.22 5.36
CA VAL A 72 3.99 37.93 5.68
C VAL A 72 3.65 39.06 6.61
N ILE A 73 3.86 38.86 7.90
CA ILE A 73 3.50 39.81 8.97
C ILE A 73 4.37 41.06 8.86
N ASN A 74 5.68 40.87 8.68
CA ASN A 74 6.67 41.92 8.43
C ASN A 74 7.93 41.30 7.79
N GLU A 75 9.03 42.10 7.68
CA GLU A 75 10.30 41.65 7.09
C GLU A 75 10.96 40.47 7.81
N HIS A 76 10.61 40.24 9.08
CA HIS A 76 11.19 39.19 9.92
C HIS A 76 10.24 38.01 10.16
N TRP A 77 8.93 38.21 10.10
CA TRP A 77 7.95 37.21 10.51
C TRP A 77 6.98 36.84 9.39
N ALA A 78 6.81 35.57 9.20
CA ALA A 78 5.74 34.99 8.36
C ALA A 78 5.07 33.84 9.11
N ALA A 79 3.78 33.67 8.89
CA ALA A 79 3.01 32.57 9.46
C ALA A 79 2.00 32.06 8.43
N GLY A 80 1.66 30.79 8.52
CA GLY A 80 0.65 30.22 7.68
C GLY A 80 -0.06 29.03 8.30
N ALA A 81 -1.25 28.79 7.79
CA ALA A 81 -2.09 27.66 8.17
C ALA A 81 -2.72 27.03 6.95
N SER A 82 -2.75 25.71 6.91
CA SER A 82 -3.57 24.99 5.95
C SER A 82 -4.33 23.87 6.62
N VAL A 83 -5.55 23.62 6.13
CA VAL A 83 -6.42 22.54 6.60
C VAL A 83 -6.93 21.77 5.39
N ASN A 84 -6.94 20.46 5.49
CA ASN A 84 -7.54 19.55 4.53
C ASN A 84 -8.48 18.61 5.28
N LEU A 85 -9.78 18.72 4.96
CA LEU A 85 -10.83 17.87 5.52
C LEU A 85 -11.39 17.00 4.41
N SER A 86 -11.56 15.72 4.64
CA SER A 86 -12.27 14.88 3.67
C SER A 86 -13.10 13.81 4.37
N THR A 87 -14.20 13.45 3.72
CA THR A 87 -14.98 12.26 4.03
C THR A 87 -15.16 11.43 2.78
N ALA A 88 -15.05 10.12 2.93
CA ALA A 88 -15.28 9.19 1.83
C ALA A 88 -16.16 8.03 2.28
N LEU A 89 -17.00 7.55 1.37
CA LEU A 89 -17.75 6.32 1.52
C LEU A 89 -17.38 5.39 0.36
N LYS A 90 -16.75 4.27 0.69
CA LYS A 90 -16.49 3.17 -0.23
C LYS A 90 -17.54 2.08 0.00
N ARG A 91 -18.18 1.65 -1.06
CA ARG A 91 -19.01 0.43 -1.13
C ARG A 91 -18.25 -0.56 -2.00
N SER A 92 -17.86 -1.69 -1.44
CA SER A 92 -16.93 -2.61 -2.14
C SER A 92 -17.64 -3.51 -3.17
N GLY A 93 -18.97 -3.48 -3.27
CA GLY A 93 -19.72 -4.42 -4.09
C GLY A 93 -19.58 -5.87 -3.58
N SER A 94 -19.99 -6.83 -4.39
CA SER A 94 -19.84 -8.25 -4.08
C SER A 94 -18.82 -8.93 -5.01
N LYS A 95 -17.59 -9.08 -4.52
CA LYS A 95 -16.54 -9.82 -5.24
C LYS A 95 -16.95 -11.26 -5.57
N ASN A 96 -17.66 -11.92 -4.66
CA ASN A 96 -18.10 -13.29 -4.86
C ASN A 96 -19.19 -13.40 -5.93
N SER A 97 -20.05 -12.40 -6.03
CA SER A 97 -21.04 -12.32 -7.12
C SER A 97 -20.37 -12.41 -8.50
N VAL A 98 -19.30 -11.64 -8.70
CA VAL A 98 -18.57 -11.65 -9.98
C VAL A 98 -17.87 -12.99 -10.23
N ILE A 99 -17.13 -13.50 -9.25
CA ILE A 99 -16.44 -14.80 -9.39
C ILE A 99 -17.43 -15.92 -9.70
N ASN A 100 -18.56 -15.95 -9.00
CA ASN A 100 -19.59 -16.94 -9.23
C ASN A 100 -20.31 -16.75 -10.57
N GLY A 101 -20.55 -15.50 -11.00
CA GLY A 101 -21.13 -15.19 -12.31
C GLY A 101 -20.30 -15.80 -13.45
N PHE A 102 -18.97 -15.72 -13.39
CA PHE A 102 -18.09 -16.36 -14.39
C PHE A 102 -18.00 -17.89 -14.27
N ARG A 103 -18.43 -18.48 -13.15
CA ARG A 103 -18.45 -19.92 -12.91
C ARG A 103 -19.79 -20.59 -13.23
N MET A 104 -20.85 -19.78 -13.34
CA MET A 104 -22.19 -20.31 -13.59
C MET A 104 -22.33 -20.86 -15.01
N SER A 105 -23.04 -21.96 -15.13
CA SER A 105 -23.41 -22.50 -16.45
C SER A 105 -24.46 -21.60 -17.12
N PRO A 106 -24.28 -21.22 -18.38
CA PRO A 106 -25.27 -20.43 -19.11
C PRO A 106 -26.60 -21.15 -19.31
N MET A 107 -26.65 -22.47 -19.07
CA MET A 107 -27.88 -23.27 -19.13
C MET A 107 -28.79 -23.08 -17.91
N MET A 108 -28.31 -22.44 -16.84
CA MET A 108 -29.06 -22.22 -15.60
C MET A 108 -29.84 -20.92 -15.63
N ASP A 109 -31.06 -20.95 -15.09
CA ASP A 109 -31.88 -19.75 -14.95
C ASP A 109 -31.40 -18.91 -13.76
N ALA A 110 -31.36 -17.60 -13.93
CA ALA A 110 -31.02 -16.65 -12.89
C ALA A 110 -32.21 -16.32 -12.00
N PHE A 111 -33.42 -16.35 -12.55
CA PHE A 111 -34.67 -15.98 -11.91
C PHE A 111 -35.70 -17.10 -12.01
N TYR A 112 -36.62 -17.13 -11.05
CA TYR A 112 -37.80 -17.98 -11.19
C TYR A 112 -38.63 -17.48 -12.36
N TRP A 113 -39.06 -18.41 -13.20
CA TRP A 113 -39.79 -18.09 -14.43
C TRP A 113 -41.32 -18.14 -14.24
N ASP A 114 -41.80 -18.83 -13.18
CA ASP A 114 -43.22 -18.95 -12.87
C ASP A 114 -43.46 -19.06 -11.34
N GLY A 115 -44.72 -19.08 -10.93
CA GLY A 115 -45.17 -19.19 -9.55
C GLY A 115 -45.13 -17.88 -8.78
N GLU A 116 -45.34 -17.96 -7.47
CA GLU A 116 -45.38 -16.79 -6.56
C GLU A 116 -44.07 -16.03 -6.53
N ASN A 117 -42.94 -16.68 -6.84
CA ASN A 117 -41.61 -16.07 -6.84
C ASN A 117 -41.13 -15.67 -8.25
N ALA A 118 -42.02 -15.62 -9.24
CA ALA A 118 -41.63 -15.26 -10.60
C ALA A 118 -40.88 -13.92 -10.64
N GLY A 119 -39.70 -13.89 -11.26
CA GLY A 119 -38.81 -12.72 -11.33
C GLY A 119 -37.85 -12.55 -10.14
N ALA A 120 -38.00 -13.32 -9.07
CA ALA A 120 -37.02 -13.33 -7.97
C ALA A 120 -35.79 -14.18 -8.32
N PRO A 121 -34.59 -13.85 -7.80
CA PRO A 121 -33.40 -14.67 -8.01
C PRO A 121 -33.54 -16.08 -7.44
N VAL A 122 -33.16 -17.10 -8.21
CA VAL A 122 -33.14 -18.49 -7.76
C VAL A 122 -31.96 -18.71 -6.84
N ALA A 123 -32.17 -19.08 -5.58
CA ALA A 123 -31.10 -19.23 -4.58
C ALA A 123 -30.02 -20.24 -5.00
N GLN A 124 -30.43 -21.40 -5.53
CA GLN A 124 -29.51 -22.44 -6.03
C GLN A 124 -29.93 -22.93 -7.44
N PRO A 125 -29.56 -22.19 -8.48
CA PRO A 125 -29.89 -22.63 -9.85
C PRO A 125 -29.36 -24.04 -10.11
N GLY A 126 -30.19 -24.91 -10.63
CA GLY A 126 -29.83 -26.30 -10.92
C GLY A 126 -30.05 -27.30 -9.76
N LYS A 127 -30.44 -26.83 -8.58
CA LYS A 127 -30.85 -27.67 -7.45
C LYS A 127 -32.29 -27.44 -7.01
N ASP A 128 -32.91 -26.37 -7.47
CA ASP A 128 -34.29 -26.06 -7.14
C ASP A 128 -35.23 -27.07 -7.79
N PRO A 129 -35.97 -27.87 -7.01
CA PRO A 129 -36.85 -28.90 -7.57
C PRO A 129 -38.02 -28.34 -8.36
N ALA A 130 -38.42 -27.09 -8.14
CA ALA A 130 -39.45 -26.43 -8.94
C ALA A 130 -38.99 -26.13 -10.38
N ILE A 131 -37.69 -25.86 -10.57
CA ILE A 131 -37.10 -25.55 -11.88
C ILE A 131 -36.45 -26.77 -12.52
N TYR A 132 -35.86 -27.66 -11.69
CA TYR A 132 -35.14 -28.86 -12.14
C TYR A 132 -35.66 -30.12 -11.42
N PRO A 133 -36.89 -30.57 -11.75
CA PRO A 133 -37.55 -31.68 -11.03
C PRO A 133 -36.82 -33.02 -11.15
N TYR A 134 -35.86 -33.15 -12.08
CA TYR A 134 -35.11 -34.41 -12.32
C TYR A 134 -33.68 -34.39 -11.71
N GLY A 135 -33.44 -33.60 -10.69
CA GLY A 135 -32.14 -33.51 -10.11
C GLY A 135 -31.26 -32.52 -10.88
N GLY A 136 -31.11 -31.35 -10.33
CA GLY A 136 -30.38 -30.28 -10.95
C GLY A 136 -28.92 -30.61 -11.20
N GLY A 137 -28.31 -29.84 -12.07
CA GLY A 137 -26.92 -30.00 -12.45
C GLY A 137 -25.95 -29.98 -11.24
N PRO A 138 -24.72 -30.40 -11.45
CA PRO A 138 -23.75 -30.70 -10.40
C PRO A 138 -23.20 -29.47 -9.67
N THR A 139 -23.69 -28.28 -9.97
CA THR A 139 -23.11 -27.07 -9.37
C THR A 139 -23.51 -26.88 -7.91
N SER A 140 -22.51 -26.64 -7.08
CA SER A 140 -22.69 -26.16 -5.71
C SER A 140 -22.62 -24.64 -5.62
N THR A 141 -22.49 -23.94 -6.74
CA THR A 141 -22.39 -22.51 -6.82
C THR A 141 -23.77 -21.88 -6.59
N LEU A 142 -23.86 -20.95 -5.65
CA LEU A 142 -25.06 -20.18 -5.41
C LEU A 142 -25.28 -19.16 -6.52
N ASN A 143 -26.54 -18.69 -6.65
CA ASN A 143 -26.85 -17.62 -7.58
C ASN A 143 -26.08 -16.34 -7.21
N PRO A 144 -25.23 -15.82 -8.09
CA PRO A 144 -24.44 -14.64 -7.81
C PRO A 144 -25.26 -13.37 -7.55
N LEU A 145 -26.52 -13.31 -7.99
CA LEU A 145 -27.42 -12.19 -7.70
C LEU A 145 -27.79 -12.13 -6.23
N VAL A 146 -27.91 -13.26 -5.54
CA VAL A 146 -28.16 -13.31 -4.11
C VAL A 146 -27.00 -12.67 -3.33
N ASP A 147 -25.76 -12.99 -3.70
CA ASP A 147 -24.58 -12.34 -3.11
C ASP A 147 -24.59 -10.83 -3.33
N ARG A 148 -24.98 -10.37 -4.53
CA ARG A 148 -25.05 -8.95 -4.86
C ARG A 148 -26.10 -8.21 -4.03
N GLU A 149 -27.24 -8.82 -3.81
CA GLU A 149 -28.37 -8.18 -3.13
C GLU A 149 -28.28 -8.26 -1.60
N HIS A 150 -27.72 -9.35 -1.07
CA HIS A 150 -27.67 -9.62 0.36
C HIS A 150 -26.28 -9.50 0.98
N SER A 151 -25.28 -9.02 0.23
CA SER A 151 -23.95 -8.70 0.77
C SER A 151 -23.69 -7.20 0.75
N LYS A 152 -23.22 -6.65 1.86
CA LYS A 152 -22.78 -5.26 1.96
C LYS A 152 -21.43 -5.19 2.62
N ASP A 153 -20.54 -4.38 2.05
CA ASP A 153 -19.21 -4.06 2.60
C ASP A 153 -18.96 -2.57 2.35
N ASN A 154 -19.14 -1.79 3.41
CA ASN A 154 -19.03 -0.34 3.37
C ASN A 154 -17.92 0.13 4.30
N THR A 155 -17.03 0.96 3.79
CA THR A 155 -16.03 1.66 4.59
C THR A 155 -16.25 3.16 4.50
N ARG A 156 -16.46 3.80 5.66
CA ARG A 156 -16.52 5.25 5.78
C ARG A 156 -15.24 5.78 6.41
N THR A 157 -14.61 6.72 5.71
CA THR A 157 -13.36 7.36 6.14
C THR A 157 -13.61 8.84 6.40
N TYR A 158 -13.08 9.35 7.50
CA TYR A 158 -12.94 10.77 7.79
C TYR A 158 -11.47 11.08 7.98
N ASN A 159 -10.98 12.10 7.32
CA ASN A 159 -9.61 12.55 7.43
C ASN A 159 -9.59 14.06 7.68
N ALA A 160 -8.84 14.47 8.68
CA ALA A 160 -8.59 15.87 8.99
C ALA A 160 -7.08 16.07 9.17
N MET A 161 -6.48 16.93 8.36
CA MET A 161 -5.08 17.29 8.44
C MET A 161 -4.95 18.80 8.48
N ALA A 162 -4.11 19.31 9.39
CA ALA A 162 -3.74 20.70 9.41
C ALA A 162 -2.21 20.82 9.33
N ASN A 163 -1.75 21.95 8.83
CA ASN A 163 -0.35 22.33 8.84
C ASN A 163 -0.27 23.79 9.28
N LEU A 164 0.42 24.05 10.39
CA LEU A 164 0.58 25.36 10.99
C LEU A 164 2.06 25.68 11.04
N TYR A 165 2.48 26.82 10.52
CA TYR A 165 3.88 27.22 10.64
C TYR A 165 4.06 28.66 11.12
N LEU A 166 5.18 28.88 11.79
CA LEU A 166 5.72 30.17 12.13
C LEU A 166 7.16 30.23 11.64
N GLN A 167 7.49 31.29 10.93
CA GLN A 167 8.84 31.56 10.42
C GLN A 167 9.35 32.88 10.97
N TYR A 168 10.62 32.87 11.39
CA TYR A 168 11.35 34.02 11.82
C TYR A 168 12.67 34.15 11.06
N SER A 169 12.89 35.30 10.43
CA SER A 169 14.09 35.60 9.65
C SER A 169 14.79 36.81 10.32
N PRO A 170 15.67 36.58 11.34
CA PRO A 170 16.36 37.65 12.03
C PRO A 170 17.25 38.48 11.12
N ILE A 171 17.84 37.85 10.14
CA ILE A 171 18.62 38.44 9.05
C ILE A 171 18.31 37.67 7.77
N LYS A 172 18.62 38.24 6.60
CA LYS A 172 18.29 37.66 5.30
C LYS A 172 18.89 36.28 5.05
N GLU A 173 20.02 35.99 5.70
CA GLU A 173 20.75 34.72 5.56
C GLU A 173 20.19 33.60 6.45
N VAL A 174 19.41 33.94 7.49
CA VAL A 174 18.95 32.97 8.51
C VAL A 174 17.43 32.88 8.51
N ILE A 175 16.92 31.66 8.33
CA ILE A 175 15.49 31.35 8.40
C ILE A 175 15.28 30.28 9.48
N LEU A 176 14.57 30.66 10.55
CA LEU A 176 14.08 29.75 11.57
C LEU A 176 12.61 29.46 11.29
N LYS A 177 12.22 28.19 11.17
CA LYS A 177 10.83 27.81 10.92
C LYS A 177 10.42 26.66 11.82
N THR A 178 9.28 26.82 12.49
CA THR A 178 8.62 25.72 13.20
C THR A 178 7.29 25.38 12.53
N THR A 179 7.00 24.09 12.41
CA THR A 179 5.80 23.58 11.74
C THR A 179 5.17 22.50 12.60
N LEU A 180 3.87 22.60 12.85
CA LEU A 180 3.06 21.59 13.52
C LEU A 180 2.03 21.04 12.54
N SER A 181 2.05 19.73 12.31
CA SER A 181 1.18 19.03 11.36
C SER A 181 0.37 17.93 12.06
N PRO A 182 -0.73 18.26 12.75
CA PRO A 182 -1.65 17.25 13.30
C PRO A 182 -2.50 16.62 12.19
N MET A 183 -2.78 15.33 12.35
CA MET A 183 -3.63 14.55 11.46
C MET A 183 -4.51 13.61 12.29
N TYR A 184 -5.79 13.55 11.92
CA TYR A 184 -6.76 12.62 12.48
C TYR A 184 -7.43 11.83 11.35
N ASP A 185 -7.38 10.52 11.48
CA ASP A 185 -8.04 9.56 10.59
C ASP A 185 -9.02 8.72 11.37
N ARG A 186 -10.23 8.58 10.86
CA ARG A 186 -11.22 7.63 11.35
C ARG A 186 -11.74 6.77 10.21
N ASN A 187 -11.61 5.45 10.37
CA ASN A 187 -12.20 4.46 9.47
C ASN A 187 -13.27 3.67 10.24
N LYS A 188 -14.45 3.55 9.64
CA LYS A 188 -15.51 2.68 10.11
C LYS A 188 -15.94 1.76 8.98
N GLU A 189 -15.65 0.46 9.14
CA GLU A 189 -16.06 -0.61 8.25
C GLU A 189 -17.33 -1.27 8.81
N GLY A 190 -18.28 -1.57 7.94
CA GLY A 190 -19.44 -2.39 8.21
C GLY A 190 -19.62 -3.42 7.13
N ILE A 191 -19.66 -4.70 7.50
CA ILE A 191 -19.88 -5.83 6.60
C ILE A 191 -21.13 -6.56 7.05
N PHE A 192 -21.96 -6.95 6.09
CA PHE A 192 -23.14 -7.76 6.31
C PHE A 192 -23.27 -8.84 5.23
N TYR A 193 -23.56 -10.05 5.63
CA TYR A 193 -23.91 -11.16 4.75
C TYR A 193 -25.21 -11.80 5.22
N GLY A 194 -26.21 -11.84 4.33
CA GLY A 194 -27.45 -12.58 4.57
C GLY A 194 -27.22 -14.10 4.58
N GLY A 195 -28.11 -14.85 5.24
CA GLY A 195 -27.98 -16.30 5.39
C GLY A 195 -27.99 -17.11 4.08
N ASN A 196 -28.48 -16.52 2.98
CA ASN A 196 -28.50 -17.14 1.65
C ASN A 196 -27.26 -16.85 0.79
N THR A 197 -26.30 -16.06 1.31
CA THR A 197 -25.10 -15.68 0.57
C THR A 197 -24.08 -16.82 0.52
N THR A 198 -23.13 -16.73 -0.43
CA THR A 198 -22.05 -17.71 -0.57
C THR A 198 -21.19 -17.84 0.70
N GLN A 199 -21.04 -16.75 1.47
CA GLN A 199 -20.29 -16.72 2.72
C GLN A 199 -20.99 -17.52 3.83
N GLU A 200 -22.32 -17.52 3.87
CA GLU A 200 -23.12 -18.10 4.97
C GLU A 200 -23.87 -19.39 4.60
N ARG A 201 -23.62 -19.95 3.43
CA ARG A 201 -24.38 -21.04 2.80
C ARG A 201 -24.47 -22.37 3.55
N ASN A 202 -23.75 -22.61 4.60
CA ASN A 202 -23.71 -23.93 5.28
C ASN A 202 -24.58 -23.98 6.55
N GLY A 203 -25.75 -23.36 6.50
CA GLY A 203 -26.72 -23.39 7.61
C GLY A 203 -26.45 -22.34 8.68
N LYS A 204 -25.53 -21.42 8.41
CA LYS A 204 -25.40 -20.20 9.17
C LYS A 204 -26.53 -19.25 8.79
N THR A 205 -26.97 -18.48 9.74
CA THR A 205 -27.91 -17.40 9.53
C THR A 205 -27.20 -16.19 8.91
N ASN A 206 -27.51 -14.99 9.27
CA ASN A 206 -26.80 -13.81 8.80
C ASN A 206 -25.53 -13.55 9.61
N TYR A 207 -24.62 -12.79 9.03
CA TYR A 207 -23.35 -12.37 9.61
C TYR A 207 -23.25 -10.84 9.54
N ALA A 208 -22.85 -10.21 10.65
CA ALA A 208 -22.53 -8.81 10.69
C ALA A 208 -21.19 -8.56 11.37
N ARG A 209 -20.44 -7.60 10.84
CA ARG A 209 -19.15 -7.17 11.38
C ARG A 209 -19.06 -5.66 11.35
N THR A 210 -18.57 -5.07 12.43
CA THR A 210 -18.12 -3.69 12.46
C THR A 210 -16.68 -3.62 12.93
N ILE A 211 -15.89 -2.76 12.31
CA ILE A 211 -14.55 -2.39 12.76
C ILE A 211 -14.45 -0.88 12.77
N GLY A 212 -14.11 -0.32 13.92
CA GLY A 212 -13.72 1.05 14.13
C GLY A 212 -12.21 1.18 14.25
N ARG A 213 -11.63 2.23 13.66
CA ARG A 213 -10.23 2.59 13.85
C ARG A 213 -10.11 4.10 13.86
N ASP A 214 -9.58 4.64 14.96
CA ASP A 214 -9.23 6.04 15.13
C ASP A 214 -7.70 6.15 15.20
N ALA A 215 -7.12 7.06 14.41
CA ALA A 215 -5.70 7.34 14.43
C ALA A 215 -5.47 8.84 14.54
N PHE A 216 -4.79 9.25 15.58
CA PHE A 216 -4.30 10.61 15.74
C PHE A 216 -2.78 10.61 15.66
N SER A 217 -2.23 11.47 14.80
CA SER A 217 -0.80 11.67 14.68
C SER A 217 -0.46 13.16 14.59
N TYR A 218 0.75 13.50 14.95
CA TYR A 218 1.31 14.81 14.67
C TYR A 218 2.79 14.71 14.33
N THR A 219 3.24 15.62 13.48
CA THR A 219 4.64 15.90 13.25
C THR A 219 4.92 17.33 13.70
N TRP A 220 5.97 17.50 14.49
CA TRP A 220 6.46 18.81 14.87
C TRP A 220 7.91 18.95 14.43
N ASP A 221 8.13 19.83 13.47
CA ASP A 221 9.41 20.12 12.86
C ASP A 221 9.88 21.51 13.27
N THR A 222 11.14 21.64 13.64
CA THR A 222 11.80 22.93 13.84
C THR A 222 13.11 22.92 13.09
N GLN A 223 13.28 23.88 12.20
CA GLN A 223 14.45 23.96 11.34
C GLN A 223 15.11 25.35 11.37
N ALA A 224 16.42 25.34 11.19
CA ALA A 224 17.24 26.51 10.97
C ALA A 224 17.95 26.35 9.62
N ASN A 225 17.75 27.30 8.73
CA ASN A 225 18.45 27.39 7.45
C ASN A 225 19.38 28.60 7.47
N PHE A 226 20.61 28.40 6.99
CA PHE A 226 21.58 29.45 6.74
C PHE A 226 21.99 29.42 5.27
N ILE A 227 21.80 30.50 4.56
CA ILE A 227 22.14 30.62 3.12
C ILE A 227 22.95 31.87 2.93
N LYS A 228 24.15 31.72 2.40
CA LYS A 228 25.02 32.86 2.15
C LYS A 228 25.97 32.66 0.99
N ASP A 229 26.12 33.71 0.19
CA ASP A 229 27.09 33.81 -0.88
C ASP A 229 28.33 34.60 -0.40
N PHE A 230 29.51 34.05 -0.66
CA PHE A 230 30.81 34.62 -0.36
C PHE A 230 31.64 34.77 -1.63
N GLY A 231 31.21 35.60 -2.56
CA GLY A 231 31.81 35.70 -3.89
C GLY A 231 31.59 34.45 -4.72
N ASP A 232 32.64 33.69 -4.97
CA ASP A 232 32.57 32.44 -5.76
C ASP A 232 32.02 31.23 -4.98
N HIS A 233 31.67 31.38 -3.72
CA HIS A 233 31.26 30.34 -2.80
C HIS A 233 29.81 30.55 -2.34
N THR A 234 28.96 29.55 -2.45
CA THR A 234 27.62 29.53 -1.86
C THR A 234 27.53 28.42 -0.83
N ILE A 235 27.09 28.76 0.36
CA ILE A 235 26.84 27.82 1.45
C ILE A 235 25.35 27.83 1.78
N ASN A 236 24.74 26.62 1.85
CA ASN A 236 23.39 26.42 2.36
C ASN A 236 23.43 25.29 3.40
N ALA A 237 23.24 25.65 4.66
CA ALA A 237 23.24 24.73 5.78
C ALA A 237 21.84 24.63 6.40
N LEU A 238 21.41 23.41 6.72
CA LEU A 238 20.15 23.08 7.38
C LEU A 238 20.41 22.27 8.64
N GLY A 239 19.83 22.69 9.75
CA GLY A 239 19.60 21.89 10.94
C GLY A 239 18.11 21.69 11.15
N LEU A 240 17.67 20.45 11.33
CA LEU A 240 16.26 20.10 11.59
C LEU A 240 16.16 19.20 12.80
N PHE A 241 15.20 19.50 13.67
CA PHE A 241 14.70 18.65 14.73
C PHE A 241 13.25 18.28 14.43
N SER A 242 12.90 17.01 14.54
CA SER A 242 11.56 16.49 14.23
C SER A 242 11.07 15.54 15.30
N VAL A 243 9.81 15.69 15.69
CA VAL A 243 9.08 14.78 16.58
C VAL A 243 7.86 14.28 15.85
N TYR A 244 7.74 12.97 15.75
CA TYR A 244 6.54 12.30 15.23
C TYR A 244 5.93 11.42 16.31
N GLN A 245 4.62 11.50 16.46
CA GLN A 245 3.86 10.57 17.31
C GLN A 245 2.58 10.16 16.61
N GLN A 246 2.22 8.87 16.70
CA GLN A 246 0.96 8.32 16.27
C GLN A 246 0.35 7.48 17.38
N LYS A 247 -0.92 7.70 17.67
CA LYS A 247 -1.78 6.89 18.53
C LYS A 247 -2.89 6.31 17.65
N THR A 248 -3.10 5.01 17.76
CA THR A 248 -4.19 4.31 17.05
C THR A 248 -4.99 3.50 18.07
N GLU A 249 -6.30 3.69 18.06
CA GLU A 249 -7.27 2.91 18.80
C GLU A 249 -8.17 2.19 17.81
N GLY A 250 -8.61 0.99 18.15
CA GLY A 250 -9.51 0.22 17.31
C GLY A 250 -10.42 -0.66 18.14
N ASP A 251 -11.60 -0.87 17.62
CA ASP A 251 -12.61 -1.77 18.19
C ASP A 251 -13.22 -2.60 17.06
N GLY A 252 -13.73 -3.77 17.40
CA GLY A 252 -14.40 -4.65 16.44
C GLY A 252 -15.40 -5.57 17.12
N LEU A 253 -16.49 -5.84 16.42
CA LEU A 253 -17.53 -6.76 16.83
C LEU A 253 -17.95 -7.60 15.63
N ILE A 254 -18.07 -8.91 15.83
CA ILE A 254 -18.60 -9.87 14.86
C ILE A 254 -19.75 -10.62 15.51
N THR A 255 -20.88 -10.65 14.83
CA THR A 255 -22.09 -11.33 15.31
C THR A 255 -22.72 -12.15 14.20
N THR A 256 -23.43 -13.21 14.60
CA THR A 256 -24.25 -14.05 13.74
C THR A 256 -25.61 -14.26 14.37
N ASP A 257 -26.56 -14.74 13.58
CA ASP A 257 -27.88 -15.12 14.07
C ASP A 257 -28.69 -13.93 14.59
N MET A 258 -28.73 -12.87 13.79
CA MET A 258 -29.61 -11.73 14.06
C MET A 258 -31.04 -12.06 13.61
N PRO A 259 -32.07 -11.63 14.38
CA PRO A 259 -33.47 -11.96 14.07
C PRO A 259 -33.98 -11.34 12.75
N PHE A 260 -33.32 -10.30 12.27
CA PHE A 260 -33.67 -9.59 11.05
C PHE A 260 -32.42 -9.18 10.28
N ASP A 261 -32.52 -9.08 8.97
CA ASP A 261 -31.48 -8.55 8.06
C ASP A 261 -31.50 -7.02 8.10
N VAL A 262 -30.82 -6.42 9.08
CA VAL A 262 -30.73 -4.97 9.31
C VAL A 262 -29.31 -4.44 9.14
N ASP A 263 -28.52 -5.11 8.33
CA ASP A 263 -27.10 -4.85 8.16
C ASP A 263 -26.35 -5.00 9.51
N TRP A 264 -25.43 -4.08 9.82
CA TRP A 264 -24.67 -4.04 11.08
C TRP A 264 -25.23 -3.04 12.11
N TYR A 265 -26.46 -2.55 11.91
CA TYR A 265 -26.99 -1.46 12.74
C TYR A 265 -27.60 -1.95 14.06
N ASN A 266 -27.94 -3.21 14.18
CA ASN A 266 -28.54 -3.78 15.39
C ASN A 266 -27.87 -5.08 15.85
N MET A 267 -26.55 -5.07 15.90
CA MET A 267 -25.76 -6.26 16.31
C MET A 267 -26.02 -6.68 17.76
N GLY A 268 -26.55 -5.78 18.59
CA GLY A 268 -26.94 -6.11 19.97
C GLY A 268 -28.10 -7.09 20.10
N SER A 269 -28.89 -7.33 19.04
CA SER A 269 -29.99 -8.31 19.01
C SER A 269 -29.55 -9.70 18.53
N ALA A 270 -28.30 -9.88 18.12
CA ALA A 270 -27.76 -11.15 17.63
C ALA A 270 -27.75 -12.22 18.75
N ALA A 271 -28.09 -13.45 18.40
CA ALA A 271 -28.02 -14.56 19.33
C ALA A 271 -26.57 -14.94 19.67
N ASN A 272 -25.64 -14.75 18.73
CA ASN A 272 -24.24 -15.14 18.90
C ASN A 272 -23.28 -13.97 18.66
N VAL A 273 -22.29 -13.83 19.55
CA VAL A 273 -21.11 -12.98 19.38
C VAL A 273 -19.94 -13.88 19.03
N GLU A 274 -19.49 -13.83 17.77
CA GLU A 274 -18.40 -14.66 17.27
C GLU A 274 -17.02 -14.13 17.69
N ASP A 275 -16.81 -12.82 17.60
CA ASP A 275 -15.58 -12.17 18.07
C ASP A 275 -15.85 -10.74 18.54
N LYS A 276 -15.03 -10.31 19.49
CA LYS A 276 -14.98 -8.94 19.98
C LYS A 276 -13.52 -8.57 20.19
N SER A 277 -13.14 -7.39 19.76
CA SER A 277 -11.76 -6.92 19.85
C SER A 277 -11.66 -5.46 20.22
N SER A 278 -10.60 -5.11 20.91
CA SER A 278 -10.16 -3.74 21.08
C SER A 278 -8.64 -3.70 21.04
N GLY A 279 -8.08 -2.58 20.61
CA GLY A 279 -6.65 -2.44 20.49
C GLY A 279 -6.18 -1.01 20.66
N TYR A 280 -4.97 -0.87 21.18
CA TYR A 280 -4.28 0.39 21.35
C TYR A 280 -2.84 0.25 20.86
N ARG A 281 -2.39 1.20 20.05
CA ARG A 281 -1.01 1.25 19.55
C ARG A 281 -0.48 2.68 19.60
N LYS A 282 0.78 2.82 20.03
CA LYS A 282 1.48 4.10 20.05
C LYS A 282 2.87 3.95 19.43
N ILE A 283 3.18 4.82 18.50
CA ILE A 283 4.50 4.91 17.86
C ILE A 283 5.00 6.33 18.06
N SER A 284 6.28 6.46 18.42
CA SER A 284 6.96 7.75 18.53
C SER A 284 8.31 7.67 17.81
N MET A 285 8.68 8.75 17.15
CA MET A 285 9.98 8.90 16.50
C MET A 285 10.53 10.31 16.77
N LEU A 286 11.81 10.38 17.02
CA LEU A 286 12.55 11.62 17.21
C LEU A 286 13.70 11.63 16.21
N SER A 287 13.88 12.73 15.50
CA SER A 287 14.86 12.81 14.42
C SER A 287 15.67 14.11 14.50
N TRP A 288 16.94 13.98 14.13
CA TRP A 288 17.84 15.10 13.87
C TRP A 288 18.37 14.99 12.45
N VAL A 289 18.42 16.12 11.75
CA VAL A 289 18.99 16.18 10.40
C VAL A 289 19.94 17.36 10.33
N LEU A 290 21.13 17.10 9.81
CA LEU A 290 22.09 18.14 9.42
C LEU A 290 22.37 17.96 7.92
N ARG A 291 22.36 19.05 7.16
CA ARG A 291 22.71 19.08 5.75
C ARG A 291 23.52 20.31 5.42
N LEU A 292 24.56 20.12 4.65
CA LEU A 292 25.39 21.16 4.07
C LEU A 292 25.42 21.00 2.55
N ASN A 293 25.01 22.03 1.83
CA ASN A 293 25.25 22.17 0.41
C ASN A 293 26.31 23.26 0.23
N TYR A 294 27.31 22.96 -0.54
CA TYR A 294 28.39 23.88 -0.89
C TYR A 294 28.55 23.90 -2.40
N ASP A 295 28.60 25.09 -2.95
CA ASP A 295 28.82 25.35 -4.36
C ASP A 295 30.05 26.27 -4.50
N TYR A 296 30.94 25.90 -5.41
CA TYR A 296 32.09 26.71 -5.79
C TYR A 296 32.04 27.03 -7.28
N LYS A 297 31.84 28.32 -7.58
CA LYS A 297 31.80 28.87 -8.95
C LYS A 297 30.73 28.23 -9.84
N ASP A 298 29.64 27.73 -9.29
CA ASP A 298 28.64 26.96 -10.03
C ASP A 298 29.23 25.74 -10.78
N ARG A 299 30.43 25.25 -10.42
CA ARG A 299 31.15 24.16 -11.08
C ARG A 299 31.22 22.91 -10.21
N TYR A 300 31.63 23.10 -8.97
CA TYR A 300 31.83 22.02 -8.02
C TYR A 300 30.80 22.09 -6.92
N LEU A 301 29.93 21.11 -6.91
CA LEU A 301 28.80 21.05 -5.99
C LEU A 301 29.05 19.89 -5.00
N LEU A 302 28.90 20.16 -3.72
CA LEU A 302 29.01 19.18 -2.65
C LEU A 302 27.76 19.24 -1.79
N THR A 303 27.12 18.09 -1.56
CA THR A 303 26.08 17.92 -0.56
C THR A 303 26.52 16.87 0.43
N VAL A 304 26.49 17.19 1.71
CA VAL A 304 26.69 16.23 2.80
C VAL A 304 25.51 16.34 3.74
N SER A 305 24.93 15.20 4.11
CA SER A 305 23.88 15.17 5.12
C SER A 305 24.01 13.95 6.04
N SER A 306 23.47 14.09 7.23
CA SER A 306 23.29 12.98 8.14
C SER A 306 21.96 13.12 8.88
N ARG A 307 21.25 11.99 8.97
CA ARG A 307 20.00 11.89 9.72
C ARG A 307 20.16 10.86 10.84
N TRP A 308 19.73 11.22 12.03
CA TRP A 308 19.66 10.34 13.19
C TRP A 308 18.20 10.18 13.57
N ASP A 309 17.69 8.96 13.56
CA ASP A 309 16.30 8.63 13.89
C ASP A 309 16.25 7.69 15.08
N GLY A 310 15.49 8.07 16.10
CA GLY A 310 15.20 7.24 17.27
C GLY A 310 13.74 6.76 17.24
N SER A 311 13.51 5.44 17.08
CA SER A 311 12.17 4.85 17.00
C SER A 311 11.79 4.11 18.28
N SER A 312 10.55 4.33 18.76
CA SER A 312 9.98 3.59 19.89
C SER A 312 9.70 2.11 19.62
N LYS A 313 9.80 1.66 18.37
CA LYS A 313 9.64 0.25 17.99
C LYS A 313 10.80 -0.62 18.49
N PHE A 314 11.97 -0.02 18.68
CA PHE A 314 13.20 -0.72 19.10
C PHE A 314 13.51 -0.50 20.57
N GLN A 315 14.27 -1.42 21.18
CA GLN A 315 14.74 -1.32 22.54
C GLN A 315 15.76 -0.17 22.71
N LYS A 316 15.98 0.26 23.96
CA LYS A 316 16.76 1.46 24.29
C LYS A 316 18.14 1.50 23.59
N ASN A 317 18.83 0.38 23.52
CA ASN A 317 20.19 0.30 22.96
C ASN A 317 20.24 0.31 21.43
N ASN A 318 19.15 -0.12 20.76
CA ASN A 318 19.06 -0.27 19.30
C ASN A 318 18.10 0.75 18.65
N ARG A 319 17.64 1.72 19.44
CA ARG A 319 16.60 2.68 19.04
C ARG A 319 17.07 3.63 17.96
N TRP A 320 18.35 4.03 18.02
CA TRP A 320 18.88 5.08 17.16
C TRP A 320 19.58 4.49 15.93
N GLY A 321 19.18 4.98 14.76
CA GLY A 321 19.85 4.76 13.49
C GLY A 321 20.52 6.04 13.00
N CYS A 322 21.69 5.90 12.39
CA CYS A 322 22.42 7.00 11.73
C CYS A 322 22.45 6.71 10.22
N PHE A 323 22.05 7.69 9.42
CA PHE A 323 21.87 7.57 7.97
C PHE A 323 22.61 8.73 7.28
N PRO A 324 23.93 8.57 7.03
CA PRO A 324 24.73 9.56 6.34
C PRO A 324 24.50 9.51 4.83
N SER A 325 24.67 10.66 4.16
CA SER A 325 24.77 10.72 2.70
C SER A 325 25.77 11.80 2.26
N ALA A 326 26.38 11.58 1.09
CA ALA A 326 27.25 12.54 0.44
C ALA A 326 27.05 12.48 -1.07
N ALA A 327 27.05 13.61 -1.73
CA ALA A 327 26.99 13.72 -3.17
C ALA A 327 27.96 14.82 -3.65
N VAL A 328 28.64 14.52 -4.74
CA VAL A 328 29.49 15.49 -5.45
C VAL A 328 29.02 15.60 -6.90
N ALA A 329 29.05 16.80 -7.43
CA ALA A 329 28.78 16.99 -8.84
C ALA A 329 29.77 18.00 -9.44
N TRP A 330 30.16 17.74 -10.67
CA TRP A 330 31.07 18.58 -11.45
C TRP A 330 30.41 19.00 -12.74
N ARG A 331 30.19 20.30 -12.91
CA ARG A 331 29.68 20.90 -14.16
C ARG A 331 30.85 21.19 -15.10
N ILE A 332 31.19 20.19 -15.88
CA ILE A 332 32.36 20.19 -16.77
C ILE A 332 32.26 21.32 -17.80
N THR A 333 31.07 21.61 -18.31
CA THR A 333 30.83 22.69 -19.28
C THR A 333 31.13 24.09 -18.74
N GLU A 334 31.17 24.26 -17.41
CA GLU A 334 31.48 25.55 -16.78
C GLU A 334 33.01 25.78 -16.62
N GLU A 335 33.83 24.80 -17.01
CA GLU A 335 35.27 24.93 -16.99
C GLU A 335 35.77 25.86 -18.09
N PRO A 336 36.79 26.71 -17.82
CA PRO A 336 37.32 27.66 -18.82
C PRO A 336 37.82 27.01 -20.11
N TRP A 337 38.38 25.80 -20.00
CA TRP A 337 38.88 25.05 -21.17
C TRP A 337 37.76 24.42 -22.02
N MET A 338 36.51 24.41 -21.54
CA MET A 338 35.33 23.97 -22.28
C MET A 338 34.61 25.13 -22.99
N ALA A 339 35.08 26.35 -22.87
CA ALA A 339 34.43 27.52 -23.49
C ALA A 339 34.19 27.37 -24.99
N SER A 340 35.14 26.74 -25.74
CA SER A 340 35.03 26.50 -27.18
C SER A 340 33.99 25.43 -27.56
N THR A 341 33.45 24.66 -26.61
CA THR A 341 32.48 23.61 -26.90
C THR A 341 31.03 24.06 -26.67
N LYS A 342 30.80 25.24 -26.11
CA LYS A 342 29.47 25.74 -25.70
C LYS A 342 28.47 25.83 -26.85
N ASP A 343 28.93 25.99 -28.10
CA ASP A 343 28.06 26.06 -29.28
C ASP A 343 27.31 24.74 -29.54
N TRP A 344 27.90 23.61 -29.22
CA TRP A 344 27.31 22.29 -29.45
C TRP A 344 27.07 21.48 -28.17
N LEU A 345 27.90 21.67 -27.13
CA LEU A 345 27.78 21.00 -25.83
C LEU A 345 27.28 22.01 -24.78
N SER A 346 25.96 22.01 -24.54
CA SER A 346 25.29 22.99 -23.68
C SER A 346 25.36 22.62 -22.20
N ASN A 347 25.47 21.33 -21.90
CA ASN A 347 25.57 20.82 -20.54
C ASN A 347 26.34 19.50 -20.53
N LEU A 348 27.28 19.39 -19.60
CA LEU A 348 27.94 18.14 -19.25
C LEU A 348 28.23 18.19 -17.77
N LYS A 349 27.51 17.34 -16.97
CA LYS A 349 27.62 17.30 -15.52
C LYS A 349 27.78 15.86 -15.06
N LEU A 350 28.84 15.62 -14.34
CA LEU A 350 29.11 14.35 -13.68
C LEU A 350 28.57 14.38 -12.26
N ARG A 351 27.93 13.31 -11.81
CA ARG A 351 27.39 13.14 -10.44
C ARG A 351 27.84 11.83 -9.84
N LEU A 352 28.24 11.88 -8.57
CA LEU A 352 28.53 10.72 -7.73
C LEU A 352 27.80 10.88 -6.42
N SER A 353 27.06 9.89 -6.02
CA SER A 353 26.39 9.93 -4.72
C SER A 353 26.54 8.60 -3.97
N PHE A 354 26.55 8.75 -2.64
CA PHE A 354 26.51 7.68 -1.67
C PHE A 354 25.48 8.04 -0.61
N GLY A 355 24.64 7.07 -0.22
CA GLY A 355 23.67 7.29 0.84
C GLY A 355 23.34 6.02 1.58
N VAL A 356 23.01 6.18 2.86
CA VAL A 356 22.43 5.15 3.69
C VAL A 356 21.03 5.58 4.10
N THR A 357 20.04 4.72 3.88
CA THR A 357 18.67 4.92 4.35
C THR A 357 18.27 3.84 5.34
N GLY A 358 17.45 4.20 6.33
CA GLY A 358 16.92 3.28 7.34
C GLY A 358 15.45 2.98 7.10
N ASN A 359 15.05 1.75 7.41
CA ASN A 359 13.66 1.33 7.40
C ASN A 359 13.32 0.59 8.70
N ASN A 360 12.16 0.92 9.29
CA ASN A 360 11.57 0.21 10.44
C ASN A 360 10.12 -0.20 10.16
N GLY A 361 9.71 -0.14 8.89
CA GLY A 361 8.31 -0.33 8.47
C GLY A 361 7.78 -1.74 8.73
N ALA A 362 8.62 -2.76 8.52
CA ALA A 362 8.24 -4.15 8.66
C ALA A 362 7.88 -4.55 10.10
N VAL A 363 8.49 -3.91 11.10
CA VAL A 363 8.25 -4.22 12.52
C VAL A 363 7.11 -3.37 13.07
N GLY A 364 6.12 -4.05 13.68
CA GLY A 364 5.05 -3.40 14.41
C GLY A 364 5.51 -2.78 15.75
N PRO A 365 4.67 -1.93 16.37
CA PRO A 365 4.94 -1.49 17.73
C PRO A 365 4.95 -2.69 18.68
N TYR A 366 5.84 -2.66 19.68
CA TYR A 366 5.98 -3.66 20.74
C TYR A 366 6.56 -5.02 20.34
N GLN A 367 6.96 -5.26 19.08
CA GLN A 367 7.57 -6.53 18.61
C GLN A 367 8.87 -6.89 19.35
N THR A 368 9.53 -5.92 19.97
CA THR A 368 10.71 -6.14 20.83
C THR A 368 10.34 -6.42 22.28
N GLN A 369 9.06 -6.56 22.60
CA GLN A 369 8.55 -6.82 23.96
C GLN A 369 7.85 -8.18 23.99
N LEU A 370 8.05 -8.91 25.08
CA LEU A 370 7.34 -10.16 25.34
C LEU A 370 5.89 -9.83 25.71
N LEU A 371 4.97 -10.02 24.77
CA LEU A 371 3.55 -9.76 24.96
C LEU A 371 2.80 -11.07 25.24
N ALA A 372 1.94 -11.08 26.25
CA ALA A 372 1.04 -12.19 26.51
C ALA A 372 -0.17 -12.12 25.56
N ASN A 373 -0.48 -13.23 24.93
CA ASN A 373 -1.73 -13.44 24.22
C ASN A 373 -2.73 -14.14 25.15
N THR A 374 -3.84 -13.50 25.44
CA THR A 374 -4.85 -13.96 26.40
C THR A 374 -6.08 -14.61 25.73
N LYS A 375 -6.04 -14.84 24.42
CA LYS A 375 -7.13 -15.48 23.67
C LYS A 375 -7.10 -17.02 23.70
N TYR A 376 -6.39 -17.64 24.64
CA TYR A 376 -6.37 -19.09 24.83
C TYR A 376 -7.34 -19.47 25.94
N TYR A 377 -8.17 -20.47 25.69
CA TYR A 377 -9.16 -20.97 26.64
C TYR A 377 -8.92 -22.46 26.90
N TYR A 378 -8.91 -22.83 28.18
CA TYR A 378 -8.90 -24.22 28.60
C TYR A 378 -10.30 -24.59 29.10
N ASN A 379 -10.83 -25.70 28.61
CA ASN A 379 -12.12 -26.21 29.04
C ASN A 379 -11.93 -27.33 30.10
N PHE A 380 -12.38 -27.07 31.30
CA PHE A 380 -12.37 -28.03 32.41
C PHE A 380 -13.81 -28.50 32.68
N GLY A 381 -14.45 -29.11 31.69
CA GLY A 381 -15.86 -29.50 31.78
C GLY A 381 -16.78 -28.28 31.64
N ASN A 382 -17.44 -27.87 32.73
CA ASN A 382 -18.34 -26.71 32.73
C ASN A 382 -17.64 -25.38 33.03
N VAL A 383 -16.33 -25.38 33.23
CA VAL A 383 -15.55 -24.17 33.54
C VAL A 383 -14.58 -23.88 32.40
N VAL A 384 -14.70 -22.70 31.82
CA VAL A 384 -13.74 -22.18 30.85
C VAL A 384 -12.75 -21.27 31.57
N ALA A 385 -11.49 -21.63 31.58
CA ALA A 385 -10.40 -20.84 32.15
C ALA A 385 -9.56 -20.19 31.07
N ASN A 386 -9.12 -18.95 31.28
CA ASN A 386 -8.23 -18.27 30.38
C ASN A 386 -6.80 -18.84 30.49
N GLY A 387 -6.21 -19.12 29.33
CA GLY A 387 -4.82 -19.45 29.22
C GLY A 387 -3.99 -18.28 28.66
N TYR A 388 -2.67 -18.42 28.72
CA TYR A 388 -1.75 -17.43 28.20
C TYR A 388 -0.79 -18.07 27.22
N GLY A 389 -0.64 -17.48 26.05
CA GLY A 389 0.44 -17.75 25.13
C GLY A 389 1.37 -16.54 25.05
N TYR A 390 2.64 -16.76 24.76
CA TYR A 390 3.61 -15.69 24.60
C TYR A 390 4.11 -15.67 23.15
N ALA A 391 4.12 -14.48 22.55
CA ALA A 391 4.89 -14.25 21.35
C ALA A 391 6.34 -14.03 21.73
N LEU A 392 7.26 -14.80 21.16
CA LEU A 392 8.69 -14.58 21.37
C LEU A 392 9.08 -13.20 20.85
N SER A 393 9.94 -12.51 21.58
CA SER A 393 10.44 -11.20 21.23
C SER A 393 11.95 -11.17 21.07
N ASN A 394 12.43 -10.41 20.11
CA ASN A 394 13.85 -10.16 19.93
C ASN A 394 14.18 -8.73 20.39
N LYS A 395 14.96 -8.64 21.49
CA LYS A 395 15.39 -7.35 22.07
C LYS A 395 16.47 -6.66 21.23
N ASP A 396 17.14 -7.40 20.36
CA ASP A 396 18.28 -6.93 19.56
C ASP A 396 17.85 -6.40 18.19
N LEU A 397 16.55 -6.37 17.91
CA LEU A 397 16.03 -5.77 16.66
C LEU A 397 16.48 -4.34 16.51
N THR A 398 16.97 -4.03 15.32
CA THR A 398 17.43 -2.70 14.92
C THR A 398 16.92 -2.34 13.52
N TRP A 399 17.35 -1.19 13.03
CA TRP A 399 16.99 -0.67 11.71
C TRP A 399 17.50 -1.56 10.57
N GLU A 400 16.63 -1.86 9.64
CA GLU A 400 17.02 -2.29 8.31
C GLU A 400 17.72 -1.15 7.58
N LYS A 401 18.79 -1.40 6.84
CA LYS A 401 19.58 -0.38 6.15
C LYS A 401 19.72 -0.70 4.68
N THR A 402 19.62 0.34 3.86
CA THR A 402 19.94 0.28 2.45
C THR A 402 21.07 1.25 2.16
N THR A 403 22.17 0.71 1.65
CA THR A 403 23.34 1.48 1.18
C THR A 403 23.28 1.58 -0.32
N GLU A 404 23.33 2.79 -0.85
CA GLU A 404 23.27 3.11 -2.27
C GLU A 404 24.50 3.83 -2.74
N PHE A 405 25.00 3.45 -3.90
CA PHE A 405 25.98 4.18 -4.71
C PHE A 405 25.35 4.47 -6.06
N ASP A 406 25.46 5.70 -6.50
CA ASP A 406 24.96 6.15 -7.78
C ASP A 406 26.01 6.96 -8.54
N PHE A 407 26.14 6.68 -9.82
CA PHE A 407 26.93 7.40 -10.80
C PHE A 407 25.99 7.95 -11.87
N GLY A 408 25.95 9.27 -12.02
CA GLY A 408 25.09 9.96 -12.98
C GLY A 408 25.88 10.85 -13.93
N LEU A 409 25.43 10.90 -15.18
CA LEU A 409 25.92 11.80 -16.21
C LEU A 409 24.76 12.55 -16.82
N ASP A 410 24.72 13.87 -16.65
CA ASP A 410 23.77 14.75 -17.32
C ASP A 410 24.44 15.36 -18.54
N PHE A 411 23.75 15.37 -19.69
CA PHE A 411 24.25 15.93 -20.92
C PHE A 411 23.21 16.80 -21.64
N GLY A 412 23.69 17.75 -22.39
CA GLY A 412 22.89 18.62 -23.25
C GLY A 412 23.65 19.07 -24.46
N PHE A 413 23.06 18.95 -25.65
CA PHE A 413 23.66 19.33 -26.92
C PHE A 413 22.77 20.32 -27.65
N LEU A 414 23.40 21.16 -28.50
CA LEU A 414 22.74 22.08 -29.43
C LEU A 414 21.74 23.01 -28.72
N ASN A 415 22.19 23.75 -27.72
CA ASN A 415 21.36 24.59 -26.85
C ASN A 415 20.22 23.80 -26.15
N ASN A 416 20.58 22.62 -25.60
CA ASN A 416 19.66 21.69 -24.93
C ASN A 416 18.53 21.16 -25.83
N ARG A 417 18.63 21.24 -27.15
CA ARG A 417 17.69 20.57 -28.06
C ARG A 417 17.73 19.05 -27.92
N ILE A 418 18.86 18.50 -27.51
CA ILE A 418 19.03 17.11 -27.11
C ILE A 418 19.58 17.15 -25.69
N ASN A 419 18.84 16.68 -24.71
CA ASN A 419 19.31 16.62 -23.35
C ASN A 419 18.83 15.33 -22.66
N GLY A 420 19.55 14.93 -21.64
CA GLY A 420 19.20 13.72 -20.93
C GLY A 420 20.13 13.42 -19.77
N SER A 421 19.89 12.27 -19.14
CA SER A 421 20.75 11.70 -18.11
C SER A 421 20.93 10.20 -18.29
N VAL A 422 22.05 9.70 -17.80
CA VAL A 422 22.35 8.28 -17.62
C VAL A 422 22.73 8.08 -16.17
N ASP A 423 22.05 7.17 -15.49
CA ASP A 423 22.30 6.83 -14.09
C ASP A 423 22.58 5.34 -13.96
N LEU A 424 23.64 5.00 -13.21
CA LEU A 424 24.08 3.65 -12.87
C LEU A 424 24.10 3.52 -11.35
N TYR A 425 23.29 2.64 -10.81
CA TYR A 425 23.21 2.50 -9.38
C TYR A 425 23.37 1.06 -8.88
N THR A 426 23.80 0.96 -7.63
CA THR A 426 23.74 -0.27 -6.85
C THR A 426 23.20 0.02 -5.46
N ARG A 427 22.16 -0.72 -5.06
CA ARG A 427 21.52 -0.68 -3.74
C ARG A 427 21.70 -2.01 -3.05
N ASN A 428 22.22 -1.97 -1.84
CA ASN A 428 22.37 -3.15 -0.99
C ASN A 428 21.53 -2.93 0.27
N SER A 429 20.41 -3.63 0.37
CA SER A 429 19.61 -3.71 1.59
C SER A 429 20.13 -4.84 2.44
N HIS A 430 20.46 -4.56 3.68
CA HIS A 430 20.99 -5.51 4.67
C HIS A 430 20.29 -5.35 6.00
N ASP A 431 20.45 -6.31 6.87
CA ASP A 431 19.75 -6.37 8.15
C ASP A 431 18.21 -6.33 7.96
N LEU A 432 17.71 -6.99 6.89
CA LEU A 432 16.28 -7.02 6.58
C LEU A 432 15.49 -7.57 7.76
N LEU A 433 14.42 -6.89 8.09
CA LEU A 433 13.52 -7.29 9.17
C LEU A 433 12.58 -8.38 8.65
N MET A 434 12.79 -9.62 9.09
CA MET A 434 12.05 -10.80 8.65
C MET A 434 11.60 -11.65 9.84
N GLU A 435 10.49 -12.36 9.67
CA GLU A 435 10.09 -13.41 10.59
C GLU A 435 10.89 -14.69 10.31
N MET A 436 11.47 -15.26 11.36
CA MET A 436 12.17 -16.52 11.35
C MET A 436 11.34 -17.57 12.07
N GLU A 437 11.12 -18.72 11.46
CA GLU A 437 10.45 -19.84 12.09
C GLU A 437 11.23 -20.31 13.32
N THR A 438 10.50 -20.62 14.38
CA THR A 438 11.06 -21.15 15.63
C THR A 438 10.62 -22.58 15.85
N PRO A 439 11.48 -23.45 16.40
CA PRO A 439 11.08 -24.79 16.83
C PRO A 439 9.89 -24.75 17.79
N LEU A 440 8.99 -25.70 17.65
CA LEU A 440 7.77 -25.79 18.50
C LEU A 440 8.11 -25.89 19.99
N GLU A 441 9.26 -26.48 20.33
CA GLU A 441 9.74 -26.64 21.70
C GLU A 441 10.03 -25.29 22.39
N MET A 442 10.21 -24.22 21.63
CA MET A 442 10.36 -22.87 22.20
C MET A 442 9.05 -22.28 22.72
N GLY A 443 7.92 -22.96 22.49
CA GLY A 443 6.61 -22.56 23.03
C GLY A 443 6.09 -21.22 22.51
N SER A 444 6.52 -20.79 21.33
CA SER A 444 6.01 -19.56 20.71
C SER A 444 4.57 -19.72 20.28
N SER A 445 3.71 -18.79 20.67
CA SER A 445 2.32 -18.78 20.23
C SER A 445 2.14 -18.39 18.75
N THR A 446 3.18 -17.83 18.13
CA THR A 446 3.20 -17.43 16.71
C THR A 446 4.02 -18.37 15.84
N GLY A 447 4.82 -19.25 16.43
CA GLY A 447 5.77 -20.11 15.71
C GLY A 447 6.92 -19.35 15.04
N ALA A 448 7.08 -18.06 15.33
CA ALA A 448 8.08 -17.21 14.70
C ALA A 448 8.64 -16.15 15.64
N ILE A 449 9.83 -15.63 15.29
CA ILE A 449 10.48 -14.50 15.95
C ILE A 449 11.05 -13.55 14.89
N TRP A 450 10.95 -12.26 15.14
CA TRP A 450 11.55 -11.25 14.25
C TRP A 450 13.07 -11.20 14.40
N GLY A 451 13.79 -11.06 13.28
CA GLY A 451 15.24 -10.92 13.23
C GLY A 451 15.70 -9.94 12.15
N ASN A 452 16.88 -9.37 12.34
CA ASN A 452 17.59 -8.61 11.31
C ASN A 452 18.43 -9.59 10.48
N VAL A 453 17.80 -10.25 9.51
CA VAL A 453 18.40 -11.31 8.70
C VAL A 453 18.03 -11.11 7.24
N GLY A 454 18.96 -11.45 6.37
CA GLY A 454 18.74 -11.31 4.93
C GLY A 454 19.37 -10.07 4.31
N LYS A 455 19.72 -10.25 3.04
CA LYS A 455 20.33 -9.21 2.20
C LYS A 455 19.81 -9.31 0.77
N VAL A 456 19.49 -8.18 0.19
CA VAL A 456 19.03 -8.06 -1.20
C VAL A 456 19.86 -6.98 -1.90
N ARG A 457 20.20 -7.24 -3.13
CA ARG A 457 20.90 -6.27 -4.00
C ARG A 457 20.04 -5.92 -5.21
N ASN A 458 20.00 -4.63 -5.51
CA ASN A 458 19.47 -4.10 -6.75
C ASN A 458 20.58 -3.38 -7.50
N THR A 459 20.71 -3.64 -8.80
CA THR A 459 21.62 -2.91 -9.69
C THR A 459 20.83 -2.46 -10.90
N GLY A 460 21.01 -1.22 -11.32
CA GLY A 460 20.22 -0.68 -12.41
C GLY A 460 20.96 0.31 -13.28
N LEU A 461 20.38 0.50 -14.46
CA LEU A 461 20.70 1.52 -15.45
C LEU A 461 19.41 2.25 -15.78
N GLU A 462 19.47 3.57 -15.72
CA GLU A 462 18.39 4.45 -16.14
C GLU A 462 18.89 5.42 -17.20
N LEU A 463 18.09 5.65 -18.22
CA LEU A 463 18.36 6.59 -19.31
C LEU A 463 17.13 7.45 -19.52
N GLN A 464 17.33 8.75 -19.49
CA GLN A 464 16.33 9.73 -19.92
C GLN A 464 16.91 10.52 -21.10
N LEU A 465 16.12 10.67 -22.16
CA LEU A 465 16.48 11.46 -23.34
C LEU A 465 15.29 12.31 -23.74
N ASN A 466 15.52 13.62 -23.87
CA ASN A 466 14.55 14.57 -24.37
C ASN A 466 15.11 15.25 -25.60
N THR A 467 14.30 15.36 -26.65
CA THR A 467 14.71 16.00 -27.90
C THR A 467 13.66 16.98 -28.38
N VAL A 468 14.11 18.11 -28.88
CA VAL A 468 13.30 19.07 -29.65
C VAL A 468 13.61 18.83 -31.14
N ASN A 469 12.77 18.00 -31.76
CA ASN A 469 12.99 17.56 -33.16
C ASN A 469 12.73 18.71 -34.16
N ILE A 470 11.58 19.36 -33.98
CA ILE A 470 11.17 20.51 -34.77
C ILE A 470 10.73 21.62 -33.83
N GLN A 471 11.17 22.81 -34.08
CA GLN A 471 10.69 24.02 -33.42
C GLN A 471 10.55 25.13 -34.44
N SER A 472 9.31 25.44 -34.81
CA SER A 472 8.97 26.51 -35.74
C SER A 472 7.81 27.33 -35.18
N ARG A 473 7.43 28.41 -35.89
CA ARG A 473 6.31 29.25 -35.45
C ARG A 473 4.98 28.50 -35.30
N ASN A 474 4.76 27.49 -36.15
CA ASN A 474 3.47 26.80 -36.26
C ASN A 474 3.53 25.33 -35.79
N LEU A 475 4.72 24.77 -35.56
CA LEU A 475 4.89 23.37 -35.20
C LEU A 475 6.03 23.23 -34.22
N THR A 476 5.74 22.61 -33.08
CA THR A 476 6.75 22.15 -32.12
C THR A 476 6.59 20.64 -31.96
N TRP A 477 7.64 19.88 -32.25
CA TRP A 477 7.69 18.44 -32.02
C TRP A 477 8.81 18.12 -31.05
N THR A 478 8.44 17.59 -29.89
CA THR A 478 9.38 17.10 -28.88
C THR A 478 9.19 15.60 -28.67
N THR A 479 10.27 14.90 -28.32
CA THR A 479 10.25 13.49 -27.97
C THR A 479 10.89 13.33 -26.61
N SER A 480 10.25 12.56 -25.72
CA SER A 480 10.82 12.12 -24.45
C SER A 480 10.89 10.61 -24.47
N PHE A 481 12.08 10.07 -24.18
CA PHE A 481 12.33 8.64 -24.09
C PHE A 481 12.92 8.34 -22.72
N THR A 482 12.36 7.32 -22.05
CA THR A 482 12.87 6.81 -20.78
C THR A 482 13.09 5.31 -20.88
N PHE A 483 14.24 4.86 -20.37
CA PHE A 483 14.55 3.45 -20.27
C PHE A 483 15.08 3.16 -18.87
N ALA A 484 14.55 2.13 -18.23
CA ALA A 484 15.02 1.66 -16.93
C ALA A 484 15.17 0.14 -16.93
N ARG A 485 16.28 -0.34 -16.42
CA ARG A 485 16.53 -1.76 -16.19
C ARG A 485 17.05 -1.96 -14.78
N ASN A 486 16.28 -2.67 -13.95
CA ASN A 486 16.70 -3.08 -12.62
C ASN A 486 16.89 -4.59 -12.57
N LYS A 487 17.93 -5.05 -11.89
CA LYS A 487 18.19 -6.45 -11.57
C LYS A 487 18.21 -6.62 -10.06
N ASN A 488 17.17 -7.26 -9.53
CA ASN A 488 17.06 -7.65 -8.14
C ASN A 488 17.74 -9.01 -7.91
N LYS A 489 18.38 -9.20 -6.75
CA LYS A 489 19.03 -10.45 -6.37
C LYS A 489 19.01 -10.63 -4.86
N ILE A 490 18.50 -11.77 -4.40
CA ILE A 490 18.63 -12.22 -3.02
C ILE A 490 20.07 -12.67 -2.78
N ILE A 491 20.73 -12.12 -1.77
CA ILE A 491 22.13 -12.42 -1.41
C ILE A 491 22.19 -13.34 -0.21
N GLU A 492 21.28 -13.15 0.77
CA GLU A 492 21.27 -13.89 2.03
C GLU A 492 19.82 -13.94 2.56
N LEU A 493 19.44 -15.07 3.15
CA LEU A 493 18.16 -15.30 3.84
C LEU A 493 18.43 -15.95 5.19
N ASN A 494 17.66 -15.60 6.23
CA ASN A 494 17.76 -16.16 7.59
C ASN A 494 19.21 -16.24 8.13
N GLY A 495 20.05 -15.24 7.80
CA GLY A 495 21.45 -15.23 8.22
C GLY A 495 22.35 -16.23 7.51
N GLY A 496 21.90 -16.84 6.40
CA GLY A 496 22.62 -17.85 5.65
C GLY A 496 22.36 -17.81 4.14
N LYS A 497 22.84 -18.84 3.45
CA LYS A 497 22.69 -19.00 1.99
C LYS A 497 21.82 -20.22 1.65
N GLN A 498 20.77 -20.44 2.42
CA GLN A 498 19.79 -21.50 2.15
C GLN A 498 18.54 -20.91 1.52
N ASP A 499 18.01 -21.62 0.52
CA ASP A 499 16.78 -21.24 -0.15
C ASP A 499 15.56 -21.46 0.76
N MET A 500 14.60 -20.54 0.69
CA MET A 500 13.29 -20.64 1.36
C MET A 500 12.22 -21.01 0.32
N THR A 501 12.19 -22.30 -0.05
CA THR A 501 11.32 -22.80 -1.13
C THR A 501 9.85 -22.60 -0.86
N GLY A 502 9.41 -22.65 0.42
CA GLY A 502 8.04 -22.40 0.84
C GLY A 502 7.57 -20.96 0.54
N ASN A 503 8.50 -20.01 0.52
CA ASN A 503 8.24 -18.60 0.20
C ASN A 503 8.52 -18.29 -1.28
N GLY A 504 9.06 -19.24 -2.05
CA GLY A 504 9.53 -19.00 -3.41
C GLY A 504 10.81 -18.13 -3.47
N TRP A 505 11.60 -18.08 -2.39
CA TRP A 505 12.81 -17.27 -2.30
C TRP A 505 14.07 -18.10 -2.48
N PHE A 506 14.86 -17.76 -3.49
CA PHE A 506 16.06 -18.49 -3.89
C PHE A 506 17.28 -17.58 -3.87
N ILE A 507 18.36 -18.02 -3.27
CA ILE A 507 19.63 -17.29 -3.26
C ILE A 507 20.12 -17.09 -4.69
N GLY A 508 20.45 -15.85 -5.03
CA GLY A 508 20.92 -15.48 -6.35
C GLY A 508 19.83 -15.17 -7.38
N GLN A 509 18.56 -15.39 -7.06
CA GLN A 509 17.41 -15.06 -7.89
C GLN A 509 16.72 -13.75 -7.43
N PRO A 510 15.86 -13.15 -8.26
CA PRO A 510 14.97 -12.08 -7.86
C PRO A 510 14.01 -12.50 -6.74
N ILE A 511 13.46 -11.52 -6.00
CA ILE A 511 12.50 -11.78 -4.92
C ILE A 511 11.12 -12.24 -5.42
N ASP A 512 10.79 -11.92 -6.66
CA ASP A 512 9.50 -12.14 -7.32
C ASP A 512 9.55 -13.26 -8.37
N VAL A 513 10.26 -14.35 -8.08
CA VAL A 513 10.35 -15.52 -8.95
C VAL A 513 9.02 -16.27 -8.97
N VAL A 514 8.54 -16.61 -10.15
CA VAL A 514 7.45 -17.58 -10.32
C VAL A 514 8.02 -18.98 -10.18
N TYR A 515 7.66 -19.66 -9.10
CA TYR A 515 8.08 -21.03 -8.81
C TYR A 515 6.88 -21.97 -8.78
N GLY A 516 6.95 -23.06 -9.51
CA GLY A 516 5.84 -24.02 -9.60
C GLY A 516 6.22 -25.29 -10.36
N TYR A 517 5.27 -26.18 -10.46
CA TYR A 517 5.46 -27.41 -11.22
C TYR A 517 5.37 -27.13 -12.72
N VAL A 518 6.27 -27.71 -13.49
CA VAL A 518 6.20 -27.75 -14.95
C VAL A 518 5.48 -29.04 -15.34
N PRO A 519 4.33 -28.98 -16.05
CA PRO A 519 3.63 -30.18 -16.45
C PRO A 519 4.49 -30.98 -17.43
N ALA A 520 4.74 -32.24 -17.12
CA ALA A 520 5.54 -33.15 -17.93
C ALA A 520 4.72 -33.88 -19.03
N GLY A 521 3.40 -33.63 -19.06
CA GLY A 521 2.47 -34.26 -19.98
C GLY A 521 1.34 -35.02 -19.26
N ILE A 522 0.52 -35.69 -20.04
CA ILE A 522 -0.55 -36.57 -19.54
C ILE A 522 0.02 -37.97 -19.36
N CYS A 523 -0.19 -38.57 -18.18
CA CYS A 523 0.25 -39.92 -17.89
C CYS A 523 -0.40 -40.92 -18.87
N THR A 524 0.40 -41.86 -19.43
CA THR A 524 -0.13 -43.00 -20.14
C THR A 524 -0.85 -43.97 -19.18
N ALA A 525 -1.70 -44.83 -19.69
CA ALA A 525 -2.40 -45.82 -18.87
C ALA A 525 -1.43 -46.71 -18.06
N GLU A 526 -0.28 -47.08 -18.66
CA GLU A 526 0.77 -47.87 -17.99
C GLU A 526 1.45 -47.09 -16.85
N GLN A 527 1.76 -45.80 -17.07
CA GLN A 527 2.32 -44.93 -16.03
C GLN A 527 1.33 -44.72 -14.90
N ALA A 528 0.04 -44.51 -15.21
CA ALA A 528 -1.02 -44.37 -14.21
C ALA A 528 -1.18 -45.63 -13.36
N ALA A 529 -1.11 -46.82 -13.98
CA ALA A 529 -1.16 -48.12 -13.28
C ALA A 529 0.07 -48.32 -12.37
N ALA A 530 1.27 -47.96 -12.83
CA ALA A 530 2.52 -48.04 -12.04
C ALA A 530 2.47 -47.10 -10.85
N LEU A 531 1.96 -45.87 -11.01
CA LEU A 531 1.77 -44.88 -9.93
C LEU A 531 0.70 -45.35 -8.93
N ALA A 532 -0.40 -45.99 -9.40
CA ALA A 532 -1.44 -46.53 -8.53
C ALA A 532 -0.93 -47.69 -7.66
N ALA A 533 0.05 -48.46 -8.17
CA ALA A 533 0.68 -49.58 -7.45
C ALA A 533 1.69 -49.11 -6.38
N ASP A 534 2.25 -47.90 -6.50
CA ASP A 534 3.23 -47.35 -5.56
C ASP A 534 2.55 -46.47 -4.50
N ALA A 535 2.25 -47.06 -3.36
CA ALA A 535 1.58 -46.37 -2.24
C ALA A 535 2.35 -45.13 -1.72
N SER A 536 3.68 -45.10 -1.90
CA SER A 536 4.52 -43.96 -1.46
C SER A 536 4.38 -42.72 -2.37
N LYS A 537 3.85 -42.91 -3.57
CA LYS A 537 3.66 -41.86 -4.58
C LYS A 537 2.23 -41.33 -4.69
N LYS A 538 1.26 -42.04 -4.05
CA LYS A 538 -0.18 -41.66 -4.11
C LYS A 538 -0.49 -40.26 -3.56
N THR A 539 0.37 -39.71 -2.73
CA THR A 539 0.20 -38.39 -2.13
C THR A 539 0.85 -37.25 -2.92
N LYS A 540 1.50 -37.53 -4.05
CA LYS A 540 2.25 -36.52 -4.83
C LYS A 540 1.56 -36.04 -6.12
N PHE A 541 0.34 -36.49 -6.39
CA PHE A 541 -0.40 -36.07 -7.57
C PHE A 541 -1.76 -35.49 -7.18
N TYR A 542 -1.83 -34.18 -7.14
CA TYR A 542 -3.04 -33.40 -7.30
C TYR A 542 -2.76 -32.31 -8.32
#